data_7c0187b05f9edb63c8b7f61256ad9372
#
_entry.id   7c0187b05f9edb63c8b7f61256ad9372
#
_cell.length_a   1.000
_cell.length_b   1.000
_cell.length_c   1.000
_cell.angle_alpha   90.00
_cell.angle_beta   90.00
_cell.angle_gamma   90.00
#
_symmetry.space_group_name_H-M   'P 1'
#
loop_
_entity.id
_entity.type
_entity.pdbx_description
1 polymer ?
#
loop_
_entity_poly.entity_id
_entity_poly.type
_entity_poly.pdbx_seq_one_letter_code
_entity_poly.pdbx_strand_id
1 'polypeptide(L)'
;MDINKTMRELKARPGFAENVGMTLIHNGTVRAWSRKGHETVHAVDVHPDREKIRAICAEMEQRPGIFAILAEAAEGHLLPGDDLLFLVVAGDIRENVKATFAELLDRIKSEAVFKTES
;
A
#
# COMPACT_ATOMS: atom_id res chain seq x y z
N MET A 1 4.25 -10.93 -1.57
CA MET A 1 2.92 -10.54 -1.05
C MET A 1 1.86 -11.48 -1.56
N ASP A 2 1.11 -12.07 -0.66
CA ASP A 2 0.02 -12.98 -1.01
C ASP A 2 -1.32 -12.34 -0.61
N ILE A 3 -2.01 -11.78 -1.58
CA ILE A 3 -3.28 -11.06 -1.36
C ILE A 3 -4.34 -11.97 -0.74
N ASN A 4 -4.45 -13.21 -1.23
CA ASN A 4 -5.44 -14.14 -0.73
C ASN A 4 -5.20 -14.51 0.73
N LYS A 5 -3.95 -14.81 1.07
CA LYS A 5 -3.55 -15.12 2.45
C LYS A 5 -3.80 -13.91 3.37
N THR A 6 -3.38 -12.73 2.94
CA THR A 6 -3.56 -11.49 3.71
C THR A 6 -5.04 -11.23 3.97
N MET A 7 -5.89 -11.40 2.97
CA MET A 7 -7.33 -11.19 3.14
C MET A 7 -7.96 -12.23 4.08
N ARG A 8 -7.54 -13.50 4.00
CA ARG A 8 -8.03 -14.52 4.93
C ARG A 8 -7.66 -14.18 6.37
N GLU A 9 -6.42 -13.77 6.59
CA GLU A 9 -5.94 -13.41 7.94
C GLU A 9 -6.64 -12.16 8.47
N LEU A 10 -6.86 -11.17 7.62
CA LEU A 10 -7.57 -9.94 7.99
C LEU A 10 -9.02 -10.24 8.38
N LYS A 11 -9.72 -11.04 7.59
CA LYS A 11 -11.12 -11.41 7.86
C LYS A 11 -11.26 -12.25 9.12
N ALA A 12 -10.22 -12.95 9.53
CA ALA A 12 -10.23 -13.75 10.74
C ALA A 12 -9.95 -12.95 12.01
N ARG A 13 -9.58 -11.68 11.90
CA ARG A 13 -9.33 -10.84 13.08
C ARG A 13 -10.60 -10.61 13.88
N PRO A 14 -10.52 -10.66 15.22
CA PRO A 14 -11.66 -10.29 16.07
C PRO A 14 -12.15 -8.88 15.74
N GLY A 15 -13.46 -8.74 15.59
CA GLY A 15 -14.08 -7.45 15.31
C GLY A 15 -14.21 -7.11 13.82
N PHE A 16 -13.62 -7.89 12.92
CA PHE A 16 -13.69 -7.59 11.49
C PHE A 16 -15.15 -7.57 11.00
N ALA A 17 -15.91 -8.63 11.28
CA ALA A 17 -17.28 -8.75 10.79
C ALA A 17 -18.19 -7.61 11.29
N GLU A 18 -17.94 -7.13 12.51
CA GLU A 18 -18.76 -6.08 13.13
C GLU A 18 -18.40 -4.67 12.68
N ASN A 19 -17.17 -4.47 12.19
CA ASN A 19 -16.66 -3.11 11.94
C ASN A 19 -16.30 -2.81 10.49
N VAL A 20 -16.19 -3.82 9.62
CA VAL A 20 -15.72 -3.60 8.26
C VAL A 20 -16.83 -3.77 7.24
N GLY A 21 -17.07 -2.72 6.49
CA GLY A 21 -18.00 -2.71 5.37
C GLY A 21 -17.29 -2.74 4.02
N MET A 22 -16.02 -2.34 3.99
CA MET A 22 -15.24 -2.41 2.75
C MET A 22 -13.75 -2.50 3.02
N THR A 23 -13.04 -3.05 2.05
CA THR A 23 -11.58 -3.12 2.05
C THR A 23 -11.10 -2.66 0.68
N LEU A 24 -10.15 -1.73 0.66
CA LEU A 24 -9.46 -1.33 -0.56
C LEU A 24 -8.04 -1.88 -0.56
N ILE A 25 -7.63 -2.38 -1.72
CA ILE A 25 -6.31 -2.99 -1.91
C ILE A 25 -5.60 -2.28 -3.05
N HIS A 26 -4.34 -1.93 -2.82
CA HIS A 26 -3.44 -1.44 -3.85
C HIS A 26 -2.34 -2.48 -4.04
N ASN A 27 -2.16 -2.92 -5.27
CA ASN A 27 -1.02 -3.75 -5.66
C ASN A 27 -0.26 -3.02 -6.77
N GLY A 28 0.73 -2.23 -6.40
CA GLY A 28 1.56 -1.50 -7.34
C GLY A 28 2.67 -2.37 -7.90
N THR A 29 2.85 -2.33 -9.21
CA THR A 29 3.90 -3.08 -9.91
C THR A 29 4.83 -2.13 -10.63
N VAL A 30 6.02 -2.62 -10.96
CA VAL A 30 7.00 -1.85 -11.74
C VAL A 30 6.53 -1.77 -13.20
N ARG A 31 6.50 -0.56 -13.75
CA ARG A 31 6.15 -0.31 -15.14
C ARG A 31 7.39 -0.38 -16.03
N ALA A 32 7.19 -0.74 -17.28
CA ALA A 32 8.25 -0.72 -18.29
C ALA A 32 8.43 0.67 -18.94
N TRP A 33 7.81 1.71 -18.36
CA TRP A 33 7.86 3.09 -18.88
C TRP A 33 7.77 4.08 -17.74
N SER A 34 8.42 5.23 -17.92
CA SER A 34 8.40 6.29 -16.92
C SER A 34 7.09 7.07 -16.95
N ARG A 35 6.64 7.53 -15.79
CA ARG A 35 5.41 8.32 -15.66
C ARG A 35 5.48 9.63 -16.45
N LYS A 36 6.65 10.27 -16.42
CA LYS A 36 6.91 11.49 -17.19
C LYS A 36 7.75 11.15 -18.41
N GLY A 37 7.32 11.59 -19.60
CA GLY A 37 8.04 11.39 -20.84
C GLY A 37 7.89 10.01 -21.46
N HIS A 38 7.32 9.05 -20.78
CA HIS A 38 7.05 7.69 -21.30
C HIS A 38 8.32 6.99 -21.84
N GLU A 39 9.47 7.26 -21.21
CA GLU A 39 10.71 6.61 -21.57
C GLU A 39 10.72 5.17 -21.09
N THR A 40 11.47 4.31 -21.80
CA THR A 40 11.60 2.90 -21.43
C THR A 40 12.30 2.77 -20.06
N VAL A 41 11.71 1.96 -19.18
CA VAL A 41 12.28 1.60 -17.88
C VAL A 41 12.63 0.12 -17.92
N HIS A 42 13.90 -0.20 -17.68
CA HIS A 42 14.39 -1.58 -17.67
C HIS A 42 14.39 -2.19 -16.27
N ALA A 43 14.57 -1.36 -15.25
CA ALA A 43 14.60 -1.80 -13.85
C ALA A 43 14.35 -0.62 -12.92
N VAL A 44 14.00 -0.92 -11.67
CA VAL A 44 13.82 0.06 -10.62
C VAL A 44 14.53 -0.45 -9.36
N ASP A 45 15.36 0.39 -8.76
CA ASP A 45 15.94 0.11 -7.45
C ASP A 45 15.10 0.80 -6.38
N VAL A 46 14.62 0.02 -5.41
CA VAL A 46 13.66 0.46 -4.41
C VAL A 46 14.28 0.42 -3.02
N HIS A 47 14.14 1.51 -2.29
CA HIS A 47 14.62 1.65 -0.91
C HIS A 47 13.48 2.12 -0.02
N PRO A 48 12.75 1.20 0.64
CA PRO A 48 11.68 1.58 1.55
C PRO A 48 12.23 1.97 2.92
N ASP A 49 11.66 3.00 3.51
CA ASP A 49 11.85 3.33 4.92
C ASP A 49 10.74 2.65 5.72
N ARG A 50 11.01 1.45 6.22
CA ARG A 50 10.01 0.63 6.88
C ARG A 50 9.51 1.21 8.19
N GLU A 51 10.37 1.92 8.93
CA GLU A 51 9.94 2.60 10.16
C GLU A 51 8.94 3.71 9.84
N LYS A 52 9.21 4.48 8.79
CA LYS A 52 8.32 5.55 8.34
C LYS A 52 6.99 4.99 7.87
N ILE A 53 7.02 3.89 7.13
CA ILE A 53 5.79 3.20 6.69
C ILE A 53 4.95 2.81 7.90
N ARG A 54 5.55 2.18 8.91
CA ARG A 54 4.84 1.78 10.13
C ARG A 54 4.25 2.99 10.86
N ALA A 55 5.01 4.08 10.95
CA ALA A 55 4.55 5.29 11.62
C ALA A 55 3.34 5.91 10.91
N ILE A 56 3.39 6.00 9.59
CA ILE A 56 2.28 6.52 8.80
C ILE A 56 1.04 5.64 8.96
N CYS A 57 1.20 4.32 8.88
CA CYS A 57 0.09 3.38 9.05
C CYS A 57 -0.53 3.51 10.44
N ALA A 58 0.27 3.58 11.49
CA ALA A 58 -0.21 3.71 12.86
C ALA A 58 -1.00 5.02 13.06
N GLU A 59 -0.51 6.12 12.51
CA GLU A 59 -1.19 7.41 12.59
C GLU A 59 -2.54 7.36 11.87
N MET A 60 -2.55 6.85 10.64
CA MET A 60 -3.77 6.85 9.81
C MET A 60 -4.80 5.83 10.27
N GLU A 61 -4.36 4.77 10.93
CA GLU A 61 -5.26 3.78 11.52
C GLU A 61 -6.13 4.36 12.65
N GLN A 62 -5.75 5.51 13.21
CA GLN A 62 -6.53 6.21 14.22
C GLN A 62 -7.69 7.01 13.67
N ARG A 63 -7.83 7.11 12.36
CA ARG A 63 -8.94 7.85 11.75
C ARG A 63 -10.28 7.17 12.02
N PRO A 64 -11.37 7.97 12.15
CA PRO A 64 -12.70 7.41 12.38
C PRO A 64 -13.07 6.38 11.31
N GLY A 65 -13.59 5.24 11.76
CA GLY A 65 -14.08 4.19 10.88
C GLY A 65 -13.02 3.28 10.26
N ILE A 66 -11.75 3.48 10.57
CA ILE A 66 -10.68 2.63 10.04
C ILE A 66 -10.41 1.48 11.01
N PHE A 67 -10.51 0.26 10.51
CA PHE A 67 -10.30 -0.97 11.29
C PHE A 67 -8.84 -1.42 11.26
N ALA A 68 -8.24 -1.46 10.08
CA ALA A 68 -6.87 -1.93 9.91
C ALA A 68 -6.23 -1.34 8.66
N ILE A 69 -4.92 -1.10 8.74
CA ILE A 69 -4.10 -0.71 7.60
C ILE A 69 -2.90 -1.66 7.55
N LEU A 70 -2.66 -2.24 6.38
CA LEU A 70 -1.51 -3.10 6.12
C LEU A 70 -0.71 -2.50 4.97
N ALA A 71 0.61 -2.52 5.10
CA ALA A 71 1.49 -2.01 4.06
C ALA A 71 2.75 -2.87 3.96
N GLU A 72 3.15 -3.20 2.74
CA GLU A 72 4.35 -3.96 2.48
C GLU A 72 5.02 -3.42 1.23
N ALA A 73 6.29 -3.06 1.32
CA ALA A 73 7.07 -2.55 0.20
C ALA A 73 8.21 -3.50 -0.12
N ALA A 74 8.46 -3.72 -1.40
CA ALA A 74 9.60 -4.49 -1.86
C ALA A 74 10.87 -3.64 -1.74
N GLU A 75 12.01 -4.31 -1.66
CA GLU A 75 13.32 -3.68 -1.58
C GLU A 75 14.26 -4.30 -2.60
N GLY A 76 15.15 -3.47 -3.16
CA GLY A 76 16.20 -3.92 -4.05
C GLY A 76 15.92 -3.67 -5.51
N HIS A 77 16.52 -4.48 -6.37
CA HIS A 77 16.48 -4.33 -7.82
C HIS A 77 15.29 -5.10 -8.39
N LEU A 78 14.30 -4.36 -8.91
CA LEU A 78 13.06 -4.93 -9.44
C LEU A 78 12.96 -4.73 -10.95
N LEU A 79 12.31 -5.67 -11.61
CA LEU A 79 12.06 -5.64 -13.05
C LEU A 79 10.60 -5.32 -13.34
N PRO A 80 10.27 -4.81 -14.54
CA PRO A 80 8.88 -4.57 -14.92
C PRO A 80 7.99 -5.79 -14.67
N GLY A 81 6.84 -5.55 -14.04
CA GLY A 81 5.91 -6.60 -13.63
C GLY A 81 6.09 -7.08 -12.20
N ASP A 82 7.22 -6.81 -11.57
CA ASP A 82 7.42 -7.17 -10.17
C ASP A 82 6.56 -6.34 -9.23
N ASP A 83 6.13 -6.93 -8.13
CA ASP A 83 5.38 -6.22 -7.09
C ASP A 83 6.27 -5.22 -6.36
N LEU A 84 5.80 -4.00 -6.25
CA LEU A 84 6.52 -2.90 -5.64
C LEU A 84 5.94 -2.51 -4.28
N LEU A 85 4.63 -2.29 -4.23
CA LEU A 85 3.95 -1.77 -3.05
C LEU A 85 2.57 -2.38 -2.91
N PHE A 86 2.29 -2.91 -1.72
CA PHE A 86 1.03 -3.52 -1.39
C PHE A 86 0.43 -2.78 -0.20
N LEU A 87 -0.78 -2.25 -0.36
CA LEU A 87 -1.50 -1.54 0.69
C LEU A 87 -2.90 -2.10 0.85
N VAL A 88 -3.36 -2.21 2.10
CA VAL A 88 -4.73 -2.61 2.41
C VAL A 88 -5.29 -1.64 3.44
N VAL A 89 -6.49 -1.11 3.18
CA VAL A 89 -7.24 -0.30 4.14
C VAL A 89 -8.63 -0.93 4.30
N ALA A 90 -8.95 -1.35 5.51
CA ALA A 90 -10.24 -1.90 5.87
C ALA A 90 -10.96 -0.96 6.83
N GLY A 91 -12.23 -0.69 6.60
CA GLY A 91 -13.00 0.20 7.44
C GLY A 91 -14.50 0.07 7.24
N ASP A 92 -15.26 0.99 7.83
CA ASP A 92 -16.71 0.89 7.94
C ASP A 92 -17.44 1.26 6.63
N ILE A 93 -17.27 2.48 6.14
CA ILE A 93 -17.97 2.99 4.96
C ILE A 93 -16.98 3.60 3.97
N ARG A 94 -17.41 3.69 2.70
CA ARG A 94 -16.51 4.11 1.61
C ARG A 94 -15.95 5.52 1.79
N GLU A 95 -16.69 6.43 2.37
CA GLU A 95 -16.24 7.80 2.59
C GLU A 95 -14.98 7.84 3.46
N ASN A 96 -14.96 7.04 4.52
CA ASN A 96 -13.81 6.94 5.42
C ASN A 96 -12.67 6.17 4.78
N VAL A 97 -12.97 5.06 4.14
CA VAL A 97 -11.94 4.15 3.58
C VAL A 97 -11.27 4.76 2.35
N LYS A 98 -12.04 5.35 1.42
CA LYS A 98 -11.47 5.95 0.20
C LYS A 98 -10.56 7.12 0.52
N ALA A 99 -10.99 8.03 1.40
CA ALA A 99 -10.19 9.18 1.77
C ALA A 99 -8.88 8.77 2.45
N THR A 100 -8.96 7.83 3.38
CA THR A 100 -7.78 7.31 4.07
C THR A 100 -6.84 6.59 3.10
N PHE A 101 -7.37 5.77 2.22
CA PHE A 101 -6.59 5.04 1.23
C PHE A 101 -5.83 5.98 0.31
N ALA A 102 -6.49 7.00 -0.22
CA ALA A 102 -5.86 7.96 -1.12
C ALA A 102 -4.69 8.70 -0.45
N GLU A 103 -4.90 9.17 0.77
CA GLU A 103 -3.85 9.87 1.51
C GLU A 103 -2.72 8.93 1.93
N LEU A 104 -3.04 7.72 2.35
CA LEU A 104 -2.03 6.72 2.70
C LEU A 104 -1.11 6.43 1.51
N LEU A 105 -1.70 6.20 0.33
CA LEU A 105 -0.93 5.91 -0.87
C LEU A 105 -0.01 7.08 -1.23
N ASP A 106 -0.52 8.30 -1.19
CA ASP A 106 0.27 9.50 -1.50
C ASP A 106 1.40 9.69 -0.49
N ARG A 107 1.12 9.54 0.79
CA ARG A 107 2.11 9.72 1.85
C ARG A 107 3.21 8.67 1.79
N ILE A 108 2.85 7.40 1.62
CA ILE A 108 3.86 6.33 1.55
C ILE A 108 4.76 6.54 0.34
N LYS A 109 4.20 6.86 -0.82
CA LYS A 109 5.01 7.08 -2.02
C LYS A 109 5.91 8.29 -1.93
N SER A 110 5.47 9.38 -1.29
CA SER A 110 6.28 10.61 -1.19
C SER A 110 7.24 10.62 -0.04
N GLU A 111 6.95 9.91 1.06
CA GLU A 111 7.71 10.03 2.31
C GLU A 111 8.51 8.78 2.68
N ALA A 112 8.15 7.60 2.18
CA ALA A 112 8.65 6.35 2.74
C ALA A 112 9.14 5.32 1.71
N VAL A 113 8.91 5.53 0.44
CA VAL A 113 9.39 4.62 -0.61
C VAL A 113 10.16 5.43 -1.66
N PHE A 114 11.45 5.15 -1.74
CA PHE A 114 12.36 5.86 -2.63
C PHE A 114 12.79 4.92 -3.74
N LYS A 115 12.71 5.37 -4.98
CA LYS A 115 13.05 4.54 -6.13
C LYS A 115 13.85 5.30 -7.17
N THR A 116 14.74 4.56 -7.86
CA THR A 116 15.53 5.06 -8.98
C THR A 116 15.26 4.17 -10.19
N GLU A 117 14.74 4.78 -11.25
CA GLU A 117 14.50 4.07 -12.53
C GLU A 117 15.78 4.02 -13.37
N SER A 118 15.95 2.92 -14.09
CA SER A 118 17.11 2.77 -14.97
C SER A 118 16.75 2.13 -16.32
#